data_adc641eaa2a668147350de9f8fd04b2b
#
_entry.id   adc641eaa2a668147350de9f8fd04b2b
#
_cell.length_a   1.000
_cell.length_b   1.000
_cell.length_c   1.000
_cell.angle_alpha   90.00
_cell.angle_beta   90.00
_cell.angle_gamma   90.00
#
_symmetry.space_group_name_H-M   'P 1'
#
loop_
_entity.id
_entity.type
_entity.pdbx_description
1 polymer ?
#
loop_
_entity_poly.entity_id
_entity_poly.type
_entity_poly.pdbx_seq_one_letter_code
_entity_poly.pdbx_strand_id
1 'polypeptide(L)'
;MNPWSIIQELESNNSSLFKQDVIKANIDNQEFITGATMCLDPLVTFGVKQVPTTDTDGPGVSWDLFNTLADKLIARDLTGHAARDAIQTLADHSTIEQWNDWYRRILIKDLRCGTGAKLINKVQKNTIPLFGCMLAHDGAKHPKKIAGECFIEYKYDGVRVIAIVQNGDATLYSRNGKLLENFPHINEALSRSEFEGLVFDGEVMSEDFQTLMRQVHRKEGAQTEDSYLAVFDMLTLEEFNAGATDMTAFERRERLISYQPLFSYRLQLVDAVMLDLDTDDGQASFKAMNKQALAEGYEGLMIKPIDQGYKCKRSHAWLKIKPFIEVTLKVVALEEGTGKNEGLLGALVVEGEDDGKFFHLNVGSGLTDENREQIWADQDNVIGQLVEIRADAATQSQDAEDTWSLRFPRFKTFRGFELGEKL
;
A
#
# COMPACT_ATOMS: atom_id res chain seq x y z
N MET A 1 -22.07 -27.35 -0.63
CA MET A 1 -21.44 -27.21 0.72
C MET A 1 -21.87 -25.86 1.28
N ASN A 2 -22.19 -25.77 2.57
CA ASN A 2 -22.54 -24.48 3.18
C ASN A 2 -21.28 -23.59 3.28
N PRO A 3 -21.40 -22.25 3.19
CA PRO A 3 -20.23 -21.36 3.22
C PRO A 3 -19.35 -21.50 4.47
N TRP A 4 -19.93 -21.68 5.66
CA TRP A 4 -19.13 -21.90 6.89
C TRP A 4 -18.34 -23.20 6.84
N SER A 5 -18.86 -24.27 6.24
CA SER A 5 -18.10 -25.51 6.03
C SER A 5 -16.94 -25.31 5.04
N ILE A 6 -17.11 -24.46 4.02
CA ILE A 6 -16.02 -24.06 3.11
C ILE A 6 -14.93 -23.31 3.87
N ILE A 7 -15.33 -22.39 4.75
CA ILE A 7 -14.38 -21.65 5.60
C ILE A 7 -13.60 -22.60 6.52
N GLN A 8 -14.28 -23.54 7.19
CA GLN A 8 -13.64 -24.54 8.06
C GLN A 8 -12.64 -25.41 7.27
N GLU A 9 -13.00 -25.82 6.06
CA GLU A 9 -12.11 -26.57 5.17
C GLU A 9 -10.88 -25.72 4.78
N LEU A 10 -11.04 -24.42 4.44
CA LEU A 10 -9.94 -23.51 4.16
C LEU A 10 -9.02 -23.28 5.37
N GLU A 11 -9.54 -23.35 6.59
CA GLU A 11 -8.75 -23.24 7.83
C GLU A 11 -7.96 -24.51 8.13
N SER A 12 -8.42 -25.66 7.67
CA SER A 12 -7.83 -26.96 8.02
C SER A 12 -6.41 -27.15 7.49
N ASN A 13 -6.00 -26.39 6.47
CA ASN A 13 -4.67 -26.52 5.86
C ASN A 13 -4.15 -25.17 5.31
N ASN A 14 -2.92 -24.82 5.68
CA ASN A 14 -2.29 -23.55 5.26
C ASN A 14 -1.69 -23.59 3.84
N SER A 15 -1.66 -24.73 3.17
CA SER A 15 -1.14 -24.85 1.80
C SER A 15 -1.95 -23.99 0.82
N SER A 16 -1.26 -23.12 0.07
CA SER A 16 -1.89 -22.29 -0.96
C SER A 16 -2.53 -23.12 -2.09
N LEU A 17 -1.95 -24.27 -2.43
CA LEU A 17 -2.52 -25.17 -3.45
C LEU A 17 -3.80 -25.81 -2.94
N PHE A 18 -3.78 -26.35 -1.72
CA PHE A 18 -4.98 -26.92 -1.09
C PHE A 18 -6.13 -25.89 -1.08
N LYS A 19 -5.85 -24.66 -0.63
CA LYS A 19 -6.87 -23.60 -0.60
C LYS A 19 -7.40 -23.25 -2.00
N GLN A 20 -6.55 -23.27 -3.03
CA GLN A 20 -7.00 -23.08 -4.41
C GLN A 20 -7.94 -24.20 -4.87
N ASP A 21 -7.66 -25.45 -4.51
CA ASP A 21 -8.52 -26.59 -4.87
C ASP A 21 -9.89 -26.49 -4.18
N VAL A 22 -9.92 -26.12 -2.88
CA VAL A 22 -11.17 -25.87 -2.15
C VAL A 22 -11.99 -24.75 -2.79
N ILE A 23 -11.34 -23.61 -3.11
CA ILE A 23 -12.01 -22.48 -3.78
C ILE A 23 -12.55 -22.92 -5.15
N LYS A 24 -11.76 -23.65 -5.94
CA LYS A 24 -12.15 -24.12 -7.26
C LYS A 24 -13.37 -25.06 -7.19
N ALA A 25 -13.42 -25.94 -6.20
CA ALA A 25 -14.55 -26.85 -5.99
C ALA A 25 -15.85 -26.12 -5.59
N ASN A 26 -15.73 -24.88 -5.05
CA ASN A 26 -16.86 -24.11 -4.54
C ASN A 26 -17.05 -22.77 -5.27
N ILE A 27 -16.43 -22.58 -6.44
CA ILE A 27 -16.43 -21.28 -7.16
C ILE A 27 -17.84 -20.90 -7.67
N ASP A 28 -18.70 -21.90 -7.92
CA ASP A 28 -20.08 -21.71 -8.36
C ASP A 28 -21.07 -21.53 -7.18
N ASN A 29 -20.59 -21.60 -5.94
CA ASN A 29 -21.41 -21.34 -4.77
C ASN A 29 -21.63 -19.83 -4.62
N GLN A 30 -22.82 -19.37 -5.03
CA GLN A 30 -23.16 -17.94 -5.09
C GLN A 30 -23.10 -17.27 -3.72
N GLU A 31 -23.59 -17.93 -2.67
CA GLU A 31 -23.54 -17.40 -1.30
C GLU A 31 -22.09 -17.20 -0.84
N PHE A 32 -21.23 -18.21 -1.06
CA PHE A 32 -19.81 -18.11 -0.70
C PHE A 32 -19.11 -16.99 -1.46
N ILE A 33 -19.30 -16.91 -2.78
CA ILE A 33 -18.63 -15.90 -3.60
C ILE A 33 -19.15 -14.49 -3.30
N THR A 34 -20.46 -14.31 -3.14
CA THR A 34 -21.05 -13.01 -2.78
C THR A 34 -20.58 -12.55 -1.41
N GLY A 35 -20.64 -13.43 -0.40
CA GLY A 35 -20.17 -13.08 0.95
C GLY A 35 -18.66 -12.85 1.01
N ALA A 36 -17.86 -13.64 0.28
CA ALA A 36 -16.42 -13.39 0.15
C ALA A 36 -16.13 -12.05 -0.55
N THR A 37 -16.94 -11.68 -1.55
CA THR A 37 -16.82 -10.36 -2.20
C THR A 37 -17.15 -9.25 -1.21
N MET A 38 -18.25 -9.31 -0.50
CA MET A 38 -18.60 -8.33 0.55
C MET A 38 -17.52 -8.21 1.60
N CYS A 39 -16.90 -9.33 1.99
CA CYS A 39 -15.82 -9.35 2.98
C CYS A 39 -14.52 -8.73 2.46
N LEU A 40 -14.13 -9.07 1.23
CA LEU A 40 -12.78 -8.81 0.71
C LEU A 40 -12.69 -7.59 -0.22
N ASP A 41 -13.81 -7.08 -0.72
CA ASP A 41 -13.85 -5.82 -1.47
C ASP A 41 -13.62 -4.65 -0.50
N PRO A 42 -12.51 -3.91 -0.61
CA PRO A 42 -12.22 -2.79 0.28
C PRO A 42 -13.24 -1.65 0.21
N LEU A 43 -13.94 -1.50 -0.90
CA LEU A 43 -14.94 -0.44 -1.09
C LEU A 43 -16.28 -0.76 -0.41
N VAL A 44 -16.52 -2.01 -0.05
CA VAL A 44 -17.67 -2.41 0.76
C VAL A 44 -17.38 -2.13 2.23
N THR A 45 -18.16 -1.28 2.87
CA THR A 45 -18.03 -0.95 4.29
C THR A 45 -19.38 -1.06 5.01
N PHE A 46 -19.40 -1.73 6.16
CA PHE A 46 -20.63 -1.94 6.94
C PHE A 46 -20.85 -0.89 8.03
N GLY A 47 -19.85 -0.05 8.34
CA GLY A 47 -19.93 0.98 9.37
C GLY A 47 -20.07 0.46 10.80
N VAL A 48 -19.68 -0.77 11.05
CA VAL A 48 -19.76 -1.41 12.37
C VAL A 48 -18.37 -1.77 12.86
N LYS A 49 -18.04 -1.37 14.11
CA LYS A 49 -16.73 -1.66 14.72
C LYS A 49 -16.75 -2.91 15.59
N GLN A 50 -17.89 -3.21 16.20
CA GLN A 50 -18.06 -4.33 17.12
C GLN A 50 -19.16 -5.24 16.60
N VAL A 51 -18.78 -6.48 16.29
CA VAL A 51 -19.71 -7.54 15.88
C VAL A 51 -19.58 -8.70 16.88
N PRO A 52 -20.64 -9.03 17.62
CA PRO A 52 -20.59 -10.02 18.69
C PRO A 52 -20.30 -11.42 18.15
N THR A 53 -19.78 -12.28 19.01
CA THR A 53 -19.83 -13.73 18.82
C THR A 53 -21.09 -14.29 19.46
N THR A 54 -21.57 -15.46 19.02
CA THR A 54 -22.61 -16.20 19.73
C THR A 54 -22.07 -17.52 20.25
N ASP A 55 -22.56 -17.97 21.38
CA ASP A 55 -22.29 -19.27 22.02
C ASP A 55 -23.54 -20.12 22.14
N THR A 56 -24.66 -19.65 21.60
CA THR A 56 -25.96 -20.30 21.65
C THR A 56 -26.49 -20.54 20.24
N ASP A 57 -26.98 -21.75 19.96
CA ASP A 57 -27.60 -22.08 18.69
C ASP A 57 -28.99 -21.49 18.60
N GLY A 58 -29.21 -20.68 17.57
CA GLY A 58 -30.53 -20.25 17.12
C GLY A 58 -31.13 -21.21 16.08
N PRO A 59 -32.36 -20.91 15.60
CA PRO A 59 -33.05 -21.74 14.60
C PRO A 59 -32.39 -21.77 13.21
N GLY A 60 -31.40 -20.90 12.99
CA GLY A 60 -30.76 -20.67 11.70
C GLY A 60 -31.38 -19.50 10.94
N VAL A 61 -30.58 -18.80 10.18
CA VAL A 61 -30.95 -17.61 9.40
C VAL A 61 -30.63 -17.85 7.93
N SER A 62 -31.56 -17.45 7.05
CA SER A 62 -31.35 -17.55 5.60
C SER A 62 -30.32 -16.51 5.13
N TRP A 63 -29.61 -16.83 4.04
CA TRP A 63 -28.74 -15.90 3.37
C TRP A 63 -29.42 -14.59 2.97
N ASP A 64 -30.66 -14.67 2.46
CA ASP A 64 -31.40 -13.48 2.02
C ASP A 64 -31.66 -12.48 3.17
N LEU A 65 -31.90 -13.00 4.38
CA LEU A 65 -32.10 -12.15 5.55
C LEU A 65 -30.81 -11.47 5.98
N PHE A 66 -29.70 -12.22 5.98
CA PHE A 66 -28.37 -11.64 6.21
C PHE A 66 -28.01 -10.61 5.14
N ASN A 67 -28.21 -10.93 3.86
CA ASN A 67 -27.92 -10.03 2.74
C ASN A 67 -28.72 -8.74 2.83
N THR A 68 -30.00 -8.82 3.21
CA THR A 68 -30.84 -7.63 3.45
C THR A 68 -30.29 -6.74 4.56
N LEU A 69 -29.79 -7.32 5.64
CA LEU A 69 -29.09 -6.56 6.71
C LEU A 69 -27.81 -5.92 6.17
N ALA A 70 -26.99 -6.70 5.48
CA ALA A 70 -25.73 -6.23 4.91
C ALA A 70 -25.96 -5.05 3.96
N ASP A 71 -26.93 -5.12 3.06
CA ASP A 71 -27.28 -4.04 2.13
C ASP A 71 -27.68 -2.75 2.85
N LYS A 72 -28.48 -2.84 3.92
CA LYS A 72 -28.86 -1.67 4.74
C LYS A 72 -27.67 -1.05 5.47
N LEU A 73 -26.72 -1.88 5.93
CA LEU A 73 -25.50 -1.40 6.54
C LEU A 73 -24.57 -0.70 5.54
N ILE A 74 -24.44 -1.28 4.34
CA ILE A 74 -23.64 -0.71 3.24
C ILE A 74 -24.24 0.62 2.78
N ALA A 75 -25.57 0.69 2.60
CA ALA A 75 -26.28 1.89 2.19
C ALA A 75 -26.33 2.99 3.29
N ARG A 76 -25.89 2.68 4.53
CA ARG A 76 -26.03 3.55 5.70
C ARG A 76 -27.49 3.82 6.12
N ASP A 77 -28.44 3.05 5.63
CA ASP A 77 -29.83 3.10 6.07
C ASP A 77 -29.99 2.61 7.51
N LEU A 78 -29.01 1.85 8.01
CA LEU A 78 -28.96 1.32 9.35
C LEU A 78 -27.61 1.63 10.00
N THR A 79 -27.62 2.45 11.05
CA THR A 79 -26.39 2.93 11.72
C THR A 79 -26.55 2.93 13.25
N GLY A 80 -25.45 3.15 13.98
CA GLY A 80 -25.44 3.36 15.44
C GLY A 80 -26.04 2.21 16.24
N HIS A 81 -26.93 2.52 17.20
CA HIS A 81 -27.57 1.52 18.06
C HIS A 81 -28.50 0.59 17.29
N ALA A 82 -29.28 1.13 16.34
CA ALA A 82 -30.19 0.31 15.53
C ALA A 82 -29.44 -0.75 14.70
N ALA A 83 -28.23 -0.42 14.18
CA ALA A 83 -27.37 -1.40 13.50
C ALA A 83 -26.89 -2.49 14.47
N ARG A 84 -26.47 -2.11 15.70
CA ARG A 84 -26.04 -3.08 16.71
C ARG A 84 -27.17 -4.03 17.11
N ASP A 85 -28.38 -3.49 17.36
CA ASP A 85 -29.54 -4.27 17.76
C ASP A 85 -29.95 -5.25 16.66
N ALA A 86 -29.94 -4.83 15.39
CA ALA A 86 -30.24 -5.69 14.27
C ALA A 86 -29.17 -6.79 14.07
N ILE A 87 -27.90 -6.47 14.24
CA ILE A 87 -26.80 -7.43 14.20
C ILE A 87 -26.92 -8.44 15.33
N GLN A 88 -27.21 -7.99 16.56
CA GLN A 88 -27.41 -8.87 17.71
C GLN A 88 -28.61 -9.80 17.49
N THR A 89 -29.72 -9.26 17.03
CA THR A 89 -30.90 -10.05 16.70
C THR A 89 -30.60 -11.16 15.70
N LEU A 90 -29.82 -10.83 14.65
CA LEU A 90 -29.45 -11.83 13.66
C LEU A 90 -28.48 -12.89 14.22
N ALA A 91 -27.55 -12.47 15.09
CA ALA A 91 -26.63 -13.37 15.79
C ALA A 91 -27.40 -14.38 16.66
N ASP A 92 -28.38 -13.89 17.44
CA ASP A 92 -29.19 -14.72 18.35
C ASP A 92 -30.08 -15.73 17.61
N HIS A 93 -30.42 -15.45 16.35
CA HIS A 93 -31.25 -16.36 15.51
C HIS A 93 -30.40 -17.26 14.61
N SER A 94 -29.09 -17.01 14.45
CA SER A 94 -28.21 -17.86 13.66
C SER A 94 -27.77 -19.10 14.45
N THR A 95 -27.35 -20.17 13.75
CA THR A 95 -26.55 -21.20 14.45
C THR A 95 -25.16 -20.65 14.75
N ILE A 96 -24.47 -21.26 15.72
CA ILE A 96 -23.11 -20.88 16.12
C ILE A 96 -22.18 -20.83 14.89
N GLU A 97 -22.23 -21.88 14.05
CA GLU A 97 -21.41 -22.00 12.86
C GLU A 97 -21.75 -20.95 11.80
N GLN A 98 -23.06 -20.75 11.49
CA GLN A 98 -23.48 -19.72 10.54
C GLN A 98 -22.98 -18.35 10.94
N TRP A 99 -23.12 -18.00 12.24
CA TRP A 99 -22.75 -16.68 12.71
C TRP A 99 -21.23 -16.52 12.80
N ASN A 100 -20.57 -17.34 13.61
CA ASN A 100 -19.16 -17.15 13.93
C ASN A 100 -18.22 -17.45 12.76
N ASP A 101 -18.56 -18.42 11.91
CA ASP A 101 -17.69 -18.87 10.82
C ASP A 101 -18.04 -18.26 9.47
N TRP A 102 -19.19 -17.56 9.36
CA TRP A 102 -19.56 -16.95 8.10
C TRP A 102 -20.05 -15.50 8.24
N TYR A 103 -21.26 -15.26 8.73
CA TYR A 103 -21.88 -13.95 8.71
C TYR A 103 -21.07 -12.89 9.47
N ARG A 104 -20.60 -13.24 10.66
CA ARG A 104 -19.73 -12.37 11.44
C ARG A 104 -18.43 -12.03 10.71
N ARG A 105 -17.81 -13.02 10.03
CA ARG A 105 -16.56 -12.82 9.30
C ARG A 105 -16.72 -11.86 8.13
N ILE A 106 -17.87 -11.88 7.47
CA ILE A 106 -18.20 -10.89 6.45
C ILE A 106 -18.26 -9.49 7.06
N LEU A 107 -19.00 -9.31 8.16
CA LEU A 107 -19.21 -8.01 8.80
C LEU A 107 -17.93 -7.43 9.39
N ILE A 108 -17.01 -8.25 9.91
CA ILE A 108 -15.71 -7.80 10.41
C ILE A 108 -14.65 -7.65 9.30
N LYS A 109 -15.01 -7.91 8.04
CA LYS A 109 -14.12 -7.78 6.87
C LYS A 109 -12.88 -8.68 6.94
N ASP A 110 -12.99 -9.86 7.56
CA ASP A 110 -11.89 -10.82 7.71
C ASP A 110 -12.43 -12.27 7.73
N LEU A 111 -12.16 -13.02 6.68
CA LEU A 111 -12.56 -14.43 6.57
C LEU A 111 -11.83 -15.35 7.57
N ARG A 112 -10.72 -14.90 8.16
CA ARG A 112 -9.89 -15.62 9.16
C ARG A 112 -9.41 -17.01 8.75
N CYS A 113 -9.49 -17.34 7.48
CA CYS A 113 -9.07 -18.64 6.93
C CYS A 113 -7.80 -18.58 6.10
N GLY A 114 -7.03 -17.47 6.21
CA GLY A 114 -5.80 -17.25 5.44
C GLY A 114 -6.02 -17.17 3.93
N THR A 115 -7.26 -16.82 3.51
CA THR A 115 -7.64 -16.63 2.10
C THR A 115 -8.04 -15.19 1.89
N GLY A 116 -7.42 -14.54 0.89
CA GLY A 116 -7.74 -13.17 0.49
C GLY A 116 -8.10 -13.08 -0.99
N ALA A 117 -8.53 -11.90 -1.43
CA ALA A 117 -9.00 -11.63 -2.79
C ALA A 117 -8.03 -12.12 -3.89
N LYS A 118 -6.71 -11.99 -3.68
CA LYS A 118 -5.70 -12.46 -4.66
C LYS A 118 -5.75 -13.96 -4.89
N LEU A 119 -6.03 -14.76 -3.86
CA LEU A 119 -6.07 -16.20 -3.98
C LEU A 119 -7.34 -16.64 -4.72
N ILE A 120 -8.50 -16.04 -4.42
CA ILE A 120 -9.75 -16.27 -5.15
C ILE A 120 -9.57 -15.87 -6.62
N ASN A 121 -9.03 -14.70 -6.90
CA ASN A 121 -8.77 -14.21 -8.25
C ASN A 121 -7.73 -15.03 -9.02
N LYS A 122 -6.90 -15.80 -8.33
CA LYS A 122 -5.96 -16.74 -8.97
C LYS A 122 -6.71 -17.97 -9.50
N VAL A 123 -7.77 -18.40 -8.82
CA VAL A 123 -8.65 -19.50 -9.26
C VAL A 123 -9.56 -19.03 -10.39
N GLN A 124 -10.23 -17.91 -10.21
CA GLN A 124 -11.08 -17.28 -11.22
C GLN A 124 -10.82 -15.78 -11.26
N LYS A 125 -10.30 -15.29 -12.38
CA LYS A 125 -9.93 -13.89 -12.55
C LYS A 125 -11.12 -12.95 -12.35
N ASN A 126 -10.86 -11.82 -11.70
CA ASN A 126 -11.83 -10.73 -11.49
C ASN A 126 -13.09 -11.14 -10.70
N THR A 127 -13.02 -12.18 -9.87
CA THR A 127 -14.12 -12.59 -8.98
C THR A 127 -14.31 -11.56 -7.87
N ILE A 128 -13.22 -11.17 -7.22
CA ILE A 128 -13.24 -10.16 -6.15
C ILE A 128 -12.63 -8.86 -6.71
N PRO A 129 -13.32 -7.71 -6.62
CA PRO A 129 -12.74 -6.42 -6.95
C PRO A 129 -11.46 -6.18 -6.16
N LEU A 130 -10.41 -5.69 -6.83
CA LEU A 130 -9.17 -5.34 -6.17
C LEU A 130 -9.04 -3.83 -6.12
N PHE A 131 -8.86 -3.31 -4.91
CA PHE A 131 -8.49 -1.92 -4.75
C PHE A 131 -7.14 -1.66 -5.41
N GLY A 132 -7.07 -0.64 -6.22
CA GLY A 132 -5.86 -0.24 -6.89
C GLY A 132 -5.80 1.27 -7.09
N CYS A 133 -4.59 1.77 -7.14
CA CYS A 133 -4.29 3.13 -7.59
C CYS A 133 -3.09 3.09 -8.54
N MET A 134 -2.84 4.16 -9.26
CA MET A 134 -1.68 4.20 -10.14
C MET A 134 -0.39 4.18 -9.34
N LEU A 135 0.55 3.32 -9.76
CA LEU A 135 1.88 3.19 -9.16
C LEU A 135 2.94 3.56 -10.18
N ALA A 136 3.94 4.32 -9.74
CA ALA A 136 5.06 4.72 -10.58
C ALA A 136 6.05 3.58 -10.80
N HIS A 137 6.65 3.52 -12.00
CA HIS A 137 7.88 2.80 -12.25
C HIS A 137 9.10 3.60 -11.75
N ASP A 138 10.19 2.89 -11.51
CA ASP A 138 11.50 3.49 -11.24
C ASP A 138 12.08 4.05 -12.54
N GLY A 139 12.17 5.38 -12.65
CA GLY A 139 12.64 6.05 -13.86
C GLY A 139 14.09 5.72 -14.20
N ALA A 140 14.93 5.45 -13.20
CA ALA A 140 16.32 5.04 -13.43
C ALA A 140 16.44 3.72 -14.23
N LYS A 141 15.41 2.85 -14.11
CA LYS A 141 15.32 1.59 -14.87
C LYS A 141 14.68 1.77 -16.25
N HIS A 142 14.09 2.92 -16.52
CA HIS A 142 13.35 3.21 -17.74
C HIS A 142 13.76 4.56 -18.37
N PRO A 143 15.08 4.85 -18.56
CA PRO A 143 15.54 6.17 -19.00
C PRO A 143 14.94 6.59 -20.35
N LYS A 144 14.64 5.66 -21.24
CA LYS A 144 13.99 5.94 -22.53
C LYS A 144 12.52 6.40 -22.42
N LYS A 145 11.93 6.32 -21.22
CA LYS A 145 10.57 6.79 -20.95
C LYS A 145 10.55 8.17 -20.29
N ILE A 146 11.72 8.72 -19.99
CA ILE A 146 11.91 10.08 -19.50
C ILE A 146 12.13 10.97 -20.72
N ALA A 147 11.05 11.36 -21.38
CA ALA A 147 11.08 12.08 -22.66
C ALA A 147 9.76 12.84 -22.86
N GLY A 148 9.77 13.84 -23.75
CA GLY A 148 8.62 14.64 -24.12
C GLY A 148 8.17 15.59 -23.04
N GLU A 149 6.99 16.16 -23.24
CA GLU A 149 6.35 17.08 -22.29
C GLU A 149 5.82 16.31 -21.08
N CYS A 150 6.28 16.71 -19.89
CA CYS A 150 5.94 16.08 -18.64
C CYS A 150 5.63 17.11 -17.55
N PHE A 151 4.70 16.81 -16.66
CA PHE A 151 4.66 17.44 -15.36
C PHE A 151 5.74 16.85 -14.47
N ILE A 152 6.50 17.70 -13.81
CA ILE A 152 7.51 17.36 -12.81
C ILE A 152 7.00 17.87 -11.46
N GLU A 153 6.89 16.97 -10.50
CA GLU A 153 6.42 17.26 -9.14
C GLU A 153 7.46 16.78 -8.13
N TYR A 154 7.53 17.44 -6.98
CA TYR A 154 8.30 16.92 -5.86
C TYR A 154 7.65 15.63 -5.35
N LYS A 155 8.48 14.63 -5.06
CA LYS A 155 8.00 13.39 -4.47
C LYS A 155 7.96 13.53 -2.95
N TYR A 156 6.75 13.67 -2.44
CA TYR A 156 6.49 13.73 -1.01
C TYR A 156 6.82 12.40 -0.32
N ASP A 157 7.28 12.45 0.92
CA ASP A 157 7.52 11.29 1.79
C ASP A 157 6.48 11.29 2.92
N GLY A 158 5.33 10.77 2.65
CA GLY A 158 4.19 10.73 3.57
C GLY A 158 3.45 9.40 3.50
N VAL A 159 2.15 9.47 3.71
CA VAL A 159 1.25 8.30 3.62
C VAL A 159 0.29 8.49 2.45
N ARG A 160 0.44 7.64 1.43
CA ARG A 160 -0.46 7.65 0.27
C ARG A 160 -1.89 7.42 0.68
N VAL A 161 -2.76 8.30 0.26
CA VAL A 161 -4.20 8.25 0.49
C VAL A 161 -4.96 8.35 -0.81
N ILE A 162 -5.93 7.45 -0.98
CA ILE A 162 -7.01 7.56 -1.96
C ILE A 162 -8.25 7.95 -1.17
N ALA A 163 -8.73 9.15 -1.36
CA ALA A 163 -9.92 9.66 -0.69
C ALA A 163 -11.12 9.61 -1.66
N ILE A 164 -12.15 8.86 -1.27
CA ILE A 164 -13.38 8.70 -2.05
C ILE A 164 -14.48 9.49 -1.36
N VAL A 165 -15.13 10.41 -2.08
CA VAL A 165 -16.24 11.21 -1.57
C VAL A 165 -17.54 10.69 -2.18
N GLN A 166 -18.42 10.17 -1.32
CA GLN A 166 -19.69 9.60 -1.74
C GLN A 166 -20.72 9.68 -0.61
N ASN A 167 -21.97 9.97 -0.96
CA ASN A 167 -23.10 10.11 -0.02
C ASN A 167 -22.86 11.19 1.04
N GLY A 168 -22.20 12.29 0.67
CA GLY A 168 -21.89 13.42 1.54
C GLY A 168 -20.75 13.18 2.52
N ASP A 169 -20.05 12.06 2.42
CA ASP A 169 -18.94 11.70 3.32
C ASP A 169 -17.69 11.28 2.55
N ALA A 170 -16.51 11.56 3.11
CA ALA A 170 -15.24 11.14 2.55
C ALA A 170 -14.74 9.88 3.28
N THR A 171 -14.21 8.93 2.53
CA THR A 171 -13.57 7.74 3.08
C THR A 171 -12.13 7.67 2.59
N LEU A 172 -11.18 7.55 3.52
CA LEU A 172 -9.76 7.51 3.22
C LEU A 172 -9.24 6.08 3.19
N TYR A 173 -8.55 5.74 2.11
CA TYR A 173 -7.94 4.42 1.93
C TYR A 173 -6.43 4.54 1.73
N SER A 174 -5.67 3.61 2.29
CA SER A 174 -4.26 3.44 1.95
C SER A 174 -4.11 2.95 0.50
N ARG A 175 -2.91 3.02 -0.03
CA ARG A 175 -2.53 2.48 -1.36
C ARG A 175 -3.02 1.05 -1.64
N ASN A 176 -3.23 0.26 -0.60
CA ASN A 176 -3.66 -1.14 -0.70
C ASN A 176 -5.14 -1.33 -0.35
N GLY A 177 -5.92 -0.27 -0.23
CA GLY A 177 -7.35 -0.33 0.09
C GLY A 177 -7.66 -0.55 1.58
N LYS A 178 -6.68 -0.38 2.47
CA LYS A 178 -6.94 -0.42 3.92
C LYS A 178 -7.54 0.92 4.34
N LEU A 179 -8.65 0.86 5.07
CA LEU A 179 -9.29 2.04 5.64
C LEU A 179 -8.34 2.78 6.59
N LEU A 180 -8.30 4.10 6.50
CA LEU A 180 -7.50 5.00 7.32
C LEU A 180 -8.44 5.90 8.12
N GLU A 181 -8.65 5.59 9.39
CA GLU A 181 -9.55 6.34 10.29
C GLU A 181 -8.80 7.42 11.11
N ASN A 182 -7.50 7.55 10.93
CA ASN A 182 -6.63 8.37 11.80
C ASN A 182 -6.60 9.86 11.40
N PHE A 183 -7.32 10.26 10.36
CA PHE A 183 -7.30 11.62 9.80
C PHE A 183 -8.72 12.21 9.67
N PRO A 184 -9.50 12.32 10.77
CA PRO A 184 -10.90 12.80 10.72
C PRO A 184 -11.01 14.22 10.22
N HIS A 185 -10.03 15.10 10.47
CA HIS A 185 -9.99 16.48 9.99
C HIS A 185 -9.78 16.58 8.46
N ILE A 186 -9.11 15.59 7.84
CA ILE A 186 -9.00 15.49 6.36
C ILE A 186 -10.33 14.98 5.80
N ASN A 187 -10.96 13.98 6.45
CA ASN A 187 -12.30 13.52 6.09
C ASN A 187 -13.28 14.70 6.09
N GLU A 188 -13.33 15.47 7.17
CA GLU A 188 -14.22 16.63 7.30
C GLU A 188 -13.96 17.67 6.19
N ALA A 189 -12.69 17.95 5.88
CA ALA A 189 -12.32 18.88 4.83
C ALA A 189 -12.76 18.43 3.42
N LEU A 190 -12.89 17.11 3.20
CA LEU A 190 -13.31 16.50 1.95
C LEU A 190 -14.82 16.21 1.88
N SER A 191 -15.51 16.10 3.03
CA SER A 191 -16.94 15.78 3.12
C SER A 191 -17.79 17.00 2.75
N ARG A 192 -17.72 17.42 1.50
CA ARG A 192 -18.41 18.58 0.94
C ARG A 192 -19.20 18.17 -0.29
N SER A 193 -20.35 18.80 -0.49
CA SER A 193 -21.22 18.52 -1.64
C SER A 193 -20.54 18.78 -2.99
N GLU A 194 -19.60 19.73 -3.03
CA GLU A 194 -18.86 20.08 -4.25
C GLU A 194 -17.87 18.99 -4.68
N PHE A 195 -17.51 18.08 -3.74
CA PHE A 195 -16.60 16.95 -4.00
C PHE A 195 -17.34 15.62 -4.19
N GLU A 196 -18.67 15.63 -4.14
CA GLU A 196 -19.46 14.41 -4.32
C GLU A 196 -19.14 13.70 -5.64
N GLY A 197 -18.90 12.40 -5.57
CA GLY A 197 -18.53 11.58 -6.73
C GLY A 197 -17.09 11.75 -7.21
N LEU A 198 -16.22 12.37 -6.41
CA LEU A 198 -14.80 12.54 -6.73
C LEU A 198 -13.91 11.59 -5.90
N VAL A 199 -12.77 11.28 -6.49
CA VAL A 199 -11.68 10.51 -5.86
C VAL A 199 -10.40 11.35 -5.94
N PHE A 200 -9.86 11.69 -4.79
CA PHE A 200 -8.60 12.42 -4.67
C PHE A 200 -7.47 11.46 -4.38
N ASP A 201 -6.40 11.58 -5.15
CA ASP A 201 -5.18 10.82 -5.00
C ASP A 201 -4.08 11.74 -4.47
N GLY A 202 -3.59 11.46 -3.27
CA GLY A 202 -2.69 12.37 -2.57
C GLY A 202 -1.79 11.66 -1.57
N GLU A 203 -0.97 12.47 -0.91
CA GLU A 203 -0.09 12.06 0.17
C GLU A 203 -0.47 12.83 1.43
N VAL A 204 -0.75 12.14 2.54
CA VAL A 204 -0.90 12.81 3.84
C VAL A 204 0.49 13.16 4.36
N MET A 205 0.64 14.44 4.66
CA MET A 205 1.86 15.05 5.15
C MET A 205 1.65 15.56 6.58
N SER A 206 2.73 15.59 7.36
CA SER A 206 2.83 16.19 8.67
C SER A 206 4.23 16.80 8.80
N GLU A 207 4.47 17.65 9.76
CA GLU A 207 5.77 18.27 10.01
C GLU A 207 6.90 17.25 10.25
N ASP A 208 6.54 16.06 10.81
CA ASP A 208 7.47 14.97 11.08
C ASP A 208 6.94 13.62 10.54
N PHE A 209 7.64 13.08 9.54
CA PHE A 209 7.34 11.77 8.95
C PHE A 209 7.32 10.63 9.99
N GLN A 210 8.24 10.64 10.96
CA GLN A 210 8.27 9.58 11.98
C GLN A 210 7.05 9.65 12.89
N THR A 211 6.62 10.85 13.26
CA THR A 211 5.39 11.08 14.01
C THR A 211 4.17 10.64 13.21
N LEU A 212 4.11 10.97 11.91
CA LEU A 212 3.06 10.53 11.00
C LEU A 212 2.97 9.00 10.94
N MET A 213 4.10 8.31 10.75
CA MET A 213 4.14 6.84 10.67
C MET A 213 3.72 6.16 11.99
N ARG A 214 4.11 6.73 13.13
CA ARG A 214 3.66 6.23 14.45
C ARG A 214 2.14 6.32 14.60
N GLN A 215 1.51 7.34 14.03
CA GLN A 215 0.05 7.57 14.11
C GLN A 215 -0.73 6.63 13.20
N VAL A 216 -0.27 6.43 11.95
CA VAL A 216 -0.91 5.52 10.98
C VAL A 216 -0.98 4.08 11.51
N HIS A 217 -0.02 3.68 12.35
CA HIS A 217 0.03 2.34 12.93
C HIS A 217 -0.62 2.21 14.31
N ARG A 218 -1.05 3.30 14.94
CA ARG A 218 -1.78 3.24 16.23
C ARG A 218 -3.22 2.82 16.02
N LYS A 219 -3.69 1.91 16.89
CA LYS A 219 -5.08 1.43 16.87
C LYS A 219 -6.08 2.39 17.51
N GLU A 220 -5.62 3.33 18.33
CA GLU A 220 -6.47 4.32 19.03
C GLU A 220 -5.69 5.62 19.35
N GLY A 221 -6.34 6.76 19.19
CA GLY A 221 -6.16 7.95 20.02
C GLY A 221 -5.03 8.92 19.69
N ALA A 222 -4.38 8.90 18.53
CA ALA A 222 -3.45 9.98 18.17
C ALA A 222 -3.85 10.62 16.84
N GLN A 223 -4.39 11.81 16.92
CA GLN A 223 -4.68 12.68 15.79
C GLN A 223 -3.55 13.71 15.70
N THR A 224 -2.93 13.84 14.52
CA THR A 224 -2.14 15.02 14.21
C THR A 224 -3.08 16.04 13.60
N GLU A 225 -3.45 17.02 14.40
CA GLU A 225 -4.24 18.16 13.91
C GLU A 225 -3.48 19.00 12.88
N ASP A 226 -2.17 18.82 12.75
CA ASP A 226 -1.27 19.50 11.80
C ASP A 226 -1.14 18.81 10.44
N SER A 227 -1.63 17.58 10.29
CA SER A 227 -1.54 16.89 9.01
C SER A 227 -2.51 17.45 7.96
N TYR A 228 -2.10 17.37 6.69
CA TYR A 228 -2.87 17.79 5.53
C TYR A 228 -2.70 16.80 4.39
N LEU A 229 -3.62 16.83 3.41
CA LEU A 229 -3.54 16.03 2.20
C LEU A 229 -2.95 16.85 1.06
N ALA A 230 -1.77 16.47 0.60
CA ALA A 230 -1.15 16.98 -0.62
C ALA A 230 -1.73 16.23 -1.82
N VAL A 231 -2.64 16.86 -2.56
CA VAL A 231 -3.37 16.26 -3.68
C VAL A 231 -2.58 16.44 -4.96
N PHE A 232 -2.34 15.36 -5.70
CA PHE A 232 -1.57 15.38 -6.93
C PHE A 232 -2.29 14.74 -8.14
N ASP A 233 -3.46 14.11 -7.93
CA ASP A 233 -4.32 13.65 -9.02
C ASP A 233 -5.79 13.56 -8.55
N MET A 234 -6.73 13.58 -9.49
CA MET A 234 -8.15 13.49 -9.21
C MET A 234 -8.88 12.74 -10.33
N LEU A 235 -9.80 11.86 -9.93
CA LEU A 235 -10.68 11.12 -10.82
C LEU A 235 -12.14 11.32 -10.40
N THR A 236 -13.07 11.00 -11.29
CA THR A 236 -14.43 10.72 -10.85
C THR A 236 -14.51 9.32 -10.24
N LEU A 237 -15.51 9.08 -9.43
CA LEU A 237 -15.77 7.76 -8.86
C LEU A 237 -16.02 6.71 -9.95
N GLU A 238 -16.65 7.10 -11.06
CA GLU A 238 -16.86 6.23 -12.21
C GLU A 238 -15.54 5.82 -12.86
N GLU A 239 -14.64 6.78 -13.14
CA GLU A 239 -13.29 6.50 -13.68
C GLU A 239 -12.48 5.59 -12.76
N PHE A 240 -12.56 5.84 -11.44
CA PHE A 240 -11.86 5.02 -10.45
C PHE A 240 -12.40 3.58 -10.40
N ASN A 241 -13.72 3.42 -10.40
CA ASN A 241 -14.39 2.12 -10.40
C ASN A 241 -14.14 1.34 -11.71
N ALA A 242 -14.00 2.04 -12.83
CA ALA A 242 -13.58 1.44 -14.10
C ALA A 242 -12.12 0.95 -14.07
N GLY A 243 -11.33 1.37 -13.08
CA GLY A 243 -9.92 1.00 -12.91
C GLY A 243 -8.96 1.72 -13.87
N ALA A 244 -9.47 2.58 -14.73
CA ALA A 244 -8.68 3.40 -15.65
C ALA A 244 -9.52 4.56 -16.22
N THR A 245 -8.83 5.63 -16.65
CA THR A 245 -9.38 6.67 -17.54
C THR A 245 -8.34 7.01 -18.60
N ASP A 246 -8.81 7.27 -19.81
CA ASP A 246 -7.99 7.79 -20.91
C ASP A 246 -7.82 9.31 -20.85
N MET A 247 -8.53 10.01 -19.93
CA MET A 247 -8.29 11.42 -19.64
C MET A 247 -6.80 11.61 -19.34
N THR A 248 -6.16 12.47 -20.11
CA THR A 248 -4.71 12.71 -20.03
C THR A 248 -4.30 13.33 -18.70
N ALA A 249 -3.02 13.24 -18.34
CA ALA A 249 -2.52 13.89 -17.13
C ALA A 249 -2.72 15.42 -17.19
N PHE A 250 -2.63 16.00 -18.37
CA PHE A 250 -2.91 17.42 -18.58
C PHE A 250 -4.37 17.76 -18.23
N GLU A 251 -5.33 17.05 -18.80
CA GLU A 251 -6.76 17.27 -18.55
C GLU A 251 -7.14 17.04 -17.10
N ARG A 252 -6.59 15.97 -16.46
CA ARG A 252 -6.84 15.72 -15.03
C ARG A 252 -6.23 16.81 -14.14
N ARG A 253 -5.08 17.36 -14.53
CA ARG A 253 -4.46 18.48 -13.82
C ARG A 253 -5.29 19.74 -13.92
N GLU A 254 -5.78 20.09 -15.10
CA GLU A 254 -6.69 21.23 -15.31
C GLU A 254 -7.98 21.06 -14.49
N ARG A 255 -8.56 19.86 -14.49
CA ARG A 255 -9.72 19.54 -13.65
C ARG A 255 -9.39 19.74 -12.16
N LEU A 256 -8.26 19.22 -11.67
CA LEU A 256 -7.84 19.36 -10.28
C LEU A 256 -7.62 20.84 -9.90
N ILE A 257 -6.98 21.64 -10.76
CA ILE A 257 -6.80 23.08 -10.57
C ILE A 257 -8.13 23.81 -10.46
N SER A 258 -9.15 23.42 -11.21
CA SER A 258 -10.49 24.05 -11.14
C SER A 258 -11.17 23.87 -9.78
N TYR A 259 -10.81 22.84 -9.03
CA TYR A 259 -11.27 22.59 -7.65
C TYR A 259 -10.41 23.24 -6.57
N GLN A 260 -9.19 23.69 -6.90
CA GLN A 260 -8.27 24.31 -5.93
C GLN A 260 -8.88 25.47 -5.11
N PRO A 261 -9.73 26.35 -5.68
CA PRO A 261 -10.36 27.42 -4.88
C PRO A 261 -11.26 26.91 -3.73
N LEU A 262 -11.67 25.65 -3.78
CA LEU A 262 -12.47 25.01 -2.74
C LEU A 262 -11.62 24.34 -1.64
N PHE A 263 -10.30 24.26 -1.83
CA PHE A 263 -9.40 23.63 -0.88
C PHE A 263 -9.24 24.50 0.37
N SER A 264 -9.29 23.85 1.52
CA SER A 264 -8.91 24.44 2.80
C SER A 264 -7.40 24.25 3.06
N TYR A 265 -6.91 24.81 4.16
CA TYR A 265 -5.51 24.57 4.58
C TYR A 265 -5.18 23.07 4.84
N ARG A 266 -6.21 22.22 4.96
CA ARG A 266 -6.06 20.76 5.10
C ARG A 266 -5.92 20.03 3.77
N LEU A 267 -6.17 20.72 2.65
CA LEU A 267 -6.06 20.18 1.31
C LEU A 267 -5.15 21.11 0.52
N GLN A 268 -4.05 20.60 0.02
CA GLN A 268 -3.07 21.39 -0.72
C GLN A 268 -2.85 20.76 -2.10
N LEU A 269 -2.87 21.56 -3.12
CA LEU A 269 -2.50 21.10 -4.46
C LEU A 269 -0.98 20.97 -4.54
N VAL A 270 -0.49 19.81 -4.95
CA VAL A 270 0.94 19.62 -5.23
C VAL A 270 1.34 20.47 -6.44
N ASP A 271 2.40 21.26 -6.28
CA ASP A 271 2.94 22.04 -7.39
C ASP A 271 3.54 21.14 -8.47
N ALA A 272 3.28 21.51 -9.73
CA ALA A 272 3.81 20.82 -10.89
C ALA A 272 4.39 21.82 -11.89
N VAL A 273 5.59 21.54 -12.38
CA VAL A 273 6.24 22.30 -13.44
C VAL A 273 6.18 21.49 -14.73
N MET A 274 5.69 22.09 -15.80
CA MET A 274 5.69 21.44 -17.13
C MET A 274 7.04 21.67 -17.79
N LEU A 275 7.74 20.59 -18.15
CA LEU A 275 9.03 20.61 -18.85
C LEU A 275 8.96 19.71 -20.08
N ASP A 276 9.59 20.16 -21.16
CA ASP A 276 9.90 19.29 -22.30
C ASP A 276 11.27 18.64 -22.10
N LEU A 277 11.27 17.36 -21.74
CA LEU A 277 12.47 16.61 -21.40
C LEU A 277 13.29 16.18 -22.61
N ASP A 278 12.85 16.48 -23.83
CA ASP A 278 13.63 16.26 -25.06
C ASP A 278 14.52 17.47 -25.40
N THR A 279 14.39 18.58 -24.67
CA THR A 279 15.21 19.80 -24.84
C THR A 279 16.33 19.88 -23.80
N ASP A 280 17.43 20.55 -24.18
CA ASP A 280 18.56 20.81 -23.26
C ASP A 280 18.12 21.66 -22.05
N ASP A 281 17.27 22.66 -22.25
CA ASP A 281 16.73 23.51 -21.19
C ASP A 281 15.82 22.74 -20.24
N GLY A 282 14.96 21.86 -20.76
CA GLY A 282 14.12 20.99 -19.96
C GLY A 282 14.96 20.01 -19.11
N GLN A 283 15.99 19.42 -19.69
CA GLN A 283 16.92 18.54 -18.97
C GLN A 283 17.71 19.30 -17.90
N ALA A 284 18.15 20.53 -18.17
CA ALA A 284 18.86 21.36 -17.19
C ALA A 284 17.94 21.74 -16.02
N SER A 285 16.70 22.16 -16.33
CA SER A 285 15.67 22.48 -15.33
C SER A 285 15.31 21.27 -14.47
N PHE A 286 15.12 20.10 -15.09
CA PHE A 286 14.87 18.85 -14.39
C PHE A 286 15.98 18.48 -13.39
N LYS A 287 17.27 18.60 -13.80
CA LYS A 287 18.40 18.36 -12.92
C LYS A 287 18.45 19.35 -11.76
N ALA A 288 18.17 20.63 -12.03
CA ALA A 288 18.11 21.66 -11.00
C ALA A 288 17.00 21.38 -9.97
N MET A 289 15.77 21.05 -10.44
CA MET A 289 14.66 20.68 -9.57
C MET A 289 14.98 19.43 -8.74
N ASN A 290 15.62 18.41 -9.33
CA ASN A 290 15.99 17.22 -8.56
C ASN A 290 16.97 17.52 -7.44
N LYS A 291 17.97 18.37 -7.70
CA LYS A 291 18.92 18.85 -6.68
C LYS A 291 18.21 19.64 -5.58
N GLN A 292 17.30 20.52 -5.96
CA GLN A 292 16.51 21.34 -5.02
C GLN A 292 15.59 20.44 -4.16
N ALA A 293 14.85 19.50 -4.75
CA ALA A 293 14.00 18.58 -4.04
C ALA A 293 14.75 17.85 -2.90
N LEU A 294 15.95 17.38 -3.19
CA LEU A 294 16.79 16.70 -2.20
C LEU A 294 17.29 17.64 -1.10
N ALA A 295 17.65 18.88 -1.45
CA ALA A 295 18.10 19.89 -0.49
C ALA A 295 16.96 20.31 0.46
N GLU A 296 15.70 20.26 0.00
CA GLU A 296 14.50 20.58 0.76
C GLU A 296 13.91 19.35 1.49
N GLY A 297 14.54 18.17 1.39
CA GLY A 297 14.13 16.97 2.13
C GLY A 297 13.04 16.12 1.48
N TYR A 298 12.68 16.38 0.21
CA TYR A 298 11.78 15.52 -0.54
C TYR A 298 12.47 14.21 -0.95
N GLU A 299 11.69 13.15 -1.21
CA GLU A 299 12.24 11.86 -1.66
C GLU A 299 12.86 11.90 -3.09
N GLY A 300 12.69 12.98 -3.83
CA GLY A 300 13.09 13.13 -5.22
C GLY A 300 11.99 13.73 -6.08
N LEU A 301 11.82 13.25 -7.30
CA LEU A 301 10.84 13.77 -8.26
C LEU A 301 9.88 12.68 -8.77
N MET A 302 8.69 13.14 -9.14
CA MET A 302 7.72 12.41 -9.96
C MET A 302 7.68 13.03 -11.35
N ILE A 303 7.65 12.17 -12.38
CA ILE A 303 7.52 12.55 -13.79
C ILE A 303 6.20 11.97 -14.29
N LYS A 304 5.34 12.81 -14.83
CA LYS A 304 4.03 12.45 -15.39
C LYS A 304 3.92 12.98 -16.83
N PRO A 305 4.16 12.12 -17.86
CA PRO A 305 3.92 12.53 -19.25
C PRO A 305 2.49 13.07 -19.40
N ILE A 306 2.36 14.22 -20.04
CA ILE A 306 1.11 14.98 -20.06
C ILE A 306 -0.01 14.31 -20.84
N ASP A 307 0.33 13.44 -21.80
CA ASP A 307 -0.56 12.73 -22.71
C ASP A 307 -1.09 11.38 -22.18
N GLN A 308 -0.68 10.97 -20.99
CA GLN A 308 -0.99 9.64 -20.46
C GLN A 308 -2.21 9.65 -19.55
N GLY A 309 -3.07 8.60 -19.72
CA GLY A 309 -4.21 8.34 -18.85
C GLY A 309 -3.80 7.78 -17.47
N TYR A 310 -4.78 7.68 -16.56
CA TYR A 310 -4.61 7.03 -15.25
C TYR A 310 -5.01 5.55 -15.33
N LYS A 311 -4.23 4.67 -14.68
CA LYS A 311 -4.52 3.23 -14.58
C LYS A 311 -4.30 2.77 -13.15
N CYS A 312 -5.28 2.10 -12.55
CA CYS A 312 -5.21 1.58 -11.18
C CYS A 312 -4.23 0.41 -11.02
N LYS A 313 -3.03 0.54 -11.59
CA LYS A 313 -1.93 -0.42 -11.54
C LYS A 313 -0.59 0.28 -11.76
N ARG A 314 0.52 -0.47 -11.68
CA ARG A 314 1.83 0.08 -12.06
C ARG A 314 1.85 0.43 -13.54
N SER A 315 2.22 1.68 -13.85
CA SER A 315 2.20 2.23 -15.20
C SER A 315 3.41 3.14 -15.44
N HIS A 316 3.88 3.21 -16.69
CA HIS A 316 4.88 4.19 -17.12
C HIS A 316 4.30 5.61 -17.29
N ALA A 317 2.97 5.77 -17.15
CA ALA A 317 2.36 7.09 -17.04
C ALA A 317 2.83 7.88 -15.81
N TRP A 318 3.45 7.20 -14.83
CA TRP A 318 4.18 7.81 -13.74
C TRP A 318 5.55 7.15 -13.59
N LEU A 319 6.59 8.00 -13.52
CA LEU A 319 7.94 7.59 -13.22
C LEU A 319 8.40 8.32 -11.95
N LYS A 320 9.12 7.62 -11.08
CA LYS A 320 9.73 8.23 -9.90
C LYS A 320 11.25 8.26 -10.05
N ILE A 321 11.84 9.38 -9.71
CA ILE A 321 13.29 9.55 -9.57
C ILE A 321 13.57 9.70 -8.08
N LYS A 322 14.28 8.72 -7.54
CA LYS A 322 14.77 8.76 -6.17
C LYS A 322 16.30 8.73 -6.21
N PRO A 323 16.98 9.51 -5.40
CA PRO A 323 18.41 9.31 -5.18
C PRO A 323 18.62 7.93 -4.54
N PHE A 324 19.79 7.44 -4.70
CA PHE A 324 20.29 6.35 -3.87
C PHE A 324 21.68 6.74 -3.39
N ILE A 325 22.05 6.24 -2.24
CA ILE A 325 23.41 6.27 -1.74
C ILE A 325 24.03 4.88 -1.94
N GLU A 326 25.33 4.85 -2.14
CA GLU A 326 26.11 3.62 -2.16
C GLU A 326 27.09 3.69 -1.00
N VAL A 327 27.08 2.65 -0.18
CA VAL A 327 27.91 2.53 1.02
C VAL A 327 28.68 1.24 0.90
N THR A 328 29.99 1.28 1.20
CA THR A 328 30.84 0.09 1.18
C THR A 328 31.16 -0.35 2.61
N LEU A 329 30.67 -1.50 3.00
CA LEU A 329 30.82 -2.04 4.35
C LEU A 329 31.44 -3.45 4.31
N LYS A 330 32.00 -3.88 5.44
CA LYS A 330 32.60 -5.20 5.59
C LYS A 330 31.56 -6.21 6.05
N VAL A 331 31.53 -7.39 5.43
CA VAL A 331 30.72 -8.53 5.90
C VAL A 331 31.36 -9.09 7.16
N VAL A 332 30.63 -9.07 8.27
CA VAL A 332 31.10 -9.57 9.58
C VAL A 332 30.44 -10.87 9.99
N ALA A 333 29.25 -11.16 9.49
CA ALA A 333 28.55 -12.43 9.71
C ALA A 333 27.53 -12.69 8.59
N LEU A 334 26.98 -13.89 8.58
CA LEU A 334 25.91 -14.32 7.68
C LEU A 334 24.75 -14.83 8.53
N GLU A 335 23.53 -14.48 8.13
CA GLU A 335 22.30 -15.00 8.76
C GLU A 335 21.62 -16.00 7.83
N GLU A 336 21.18 -17.12 8.41
CA GLU A 336 20.39 -18.11 7.70
C GLU A 336 19.01 -17.55 7.34
N GLY A 337 18.50 -17.91 6.19
CA GLY A 337 17.16 -17.54 5.75
C GLY A 337 16.07 -18.37 6.43
N THR A 338 14.85 -17.90 6.29
CA THR A 338 13.64 -18.58 6.78
C THR A 338 12.70 -18.90 5.63
N GLY A 339 11.80 -19.85 5.81
CA GLY A 339 10.79 -20.23 4.82
C GLY A 339 11.42 -20.74 3.53
N LYS A 340 11.22 -20.06 2.40
CA LYS A 340 11.79 -20.51 1.11
C LYS A 340 13.32 -20.46 1.05
N ASN A 341 13.95 -19.72 1.95
CA ASN A 341 15.40 -19.55 2.02
C ASN A 341 16.02 -20.34 3.20
N GLU A 342 15.30 -21.25 3.83
CA GLU A 342 15.82 -22.15 4.86
C GLU A 342 16.96 -23.00 4.29
N GLY A 343 18.09 -23.08 4.99
CA GLY A 343 19.32 -23.70 4.49
C GLY A 343 20.13 -22.86 3.49
N LEU A 344 19.74 -21.59 3.24
CA LEU A 344 20.41 -20.65 2.35
C LEU A 344 20.66 -19.34 3.08
N LEU A 345 21.40 -18.43 2.44
CA LEU A 345 21.62 -17.07 2.99
C LEU A 345 20.30 -16.31 3.14
N GLY A 346 20.02 -15.83 4.32
CA GLY A 346 18.96 -14.87 4.64
C GLY A 346 19.41 -13.43 4.42
N ALA A 347 20.49 -13.03 5.11
CA ALA A 347 21.08 -11.71 5.03
C ALA A 347 22.60 -11.73 5.27
N LEU A 348 23.28 -10.74 4.71
CA LEU A 348 24.65 -10.36 5.09
C LEU A 348 24.55 -9.44 6.32
N VAL A 349 25.28 -9.72 7.38
CA VAL A 349 25.51 -8.80 8.49
C VAL A 349 26.73 -7.99 8.13
N VAL A 350 26.57 -6.67 8.04
CA VAL A 350 27.63 -5.76 7.56
C VAL A 350 27.92 -4.68 8.57
N GLU A 351 29.20 -4.27 8.64
CA GLU A 351 29.69 -3.27 9.57
C GLU A 351 30.80 -2.44 8.94
N GLY A 352 30.90 -1.19 9.34
CA GLY A 352 32.00 -0.31 8.95
C GLY A 352 31.64 1.15 8.93
N GLU A 353 32.62 1.97 8.65
CA GLU A 353 32.47 3.43 8.50
C GLU A 353 32.50 3.81 7.04
N ASP A 354 31.55 4.64 6.62
CA ASP A 354 31.50 5.26 5.29
C ASP A 354 30.97 6.70 5.45
N ASP A 355 31.63 7.66 4.80
CA ASP A 355 31.29 9.09 4.86
C ASP A 355 31.14 9.62 6.30
N GLY A 356 32.04 9.19 7.24
CA GLY A 356 32.06 9.61 8.63
C GLY A 356 30.88 9.08 9.46
N LYS A 357 30.18 8.03 8.99
CA LYS A 357 29.06 7.38 9.66
C LYS A 357 29.36 5.92 9.89
N PHE A 358 29.19 5.46 11.12
CA PHE A 358 29.34 4.06 11.45
C PHE A 358 28.02 3.31 11.26
N PHE A 359 28.08 2.23 10.49
CA PHE A 359 26.93 1.38 10.16
C PHE A 359 27.12 -0.02 10.74
N HIS A 360 26.03 -0.58 11.27
CA HIS A 360 25.91 -2.00 11.58
C HIS A 360 24.48 -2.44 11.26
N LEU A 361 24.29 -3.29 10.24
CA LEU A 361 22.95 -3.67 9.77
C LEU A 361 22.95 -4.95 8.94
N ASN A 362 21.73 -5.46 8.70
CA ASN A 362 21.51 -6.65 7.90
C ASN A 362 21.06 -6.26 6.47
N VAL A 363 21.63 -6.94 5.47
CA VAL A 363 21.31 -6.74 4.06
C VAL A 363 20.80 -8.04 3.47
N GLY A 364 19.47 -8.19 3.42
CA GLY A 364 18.79 -9.38 2.85
C GLY A 364 18.16 -9.14 1.48
N SER A 365 18.09 -7.89 1.01
CA SER A 365 17.52 -7.52 -0.27
C SER A 365 18.59 -7.37 -1.35
N GLY A 366 18.20 -7.54 -2.64
CA GLY A 366 19.13 -7.41 -3.78
C GLY A 366 19.88 -8.69 -4.13
N LEU A 367 19.80 -9.72 -3.30
CA LEU A 367 20.39 -11.04 -3.54
C LEU A 367 19.46 -11.89 -4.42
N THR A 368 20.01 -12.54 -5.43
CA THR A 368 19.31 -13.56 -6.23
C THR A 368 19.31 -14.89 -5.46
N ASP A 369 18.46 -15.83 -5.87
CA ASP A 369 18.45 -17.17 -5.28
C ASP A 369 19.82 -17.86 -5.47
N GLU A 370 20.45 -17.67 -6.63
CA GLU A 370 21.81 -18.16 -6.94
C GLU A 370 22.88 -17.50 -6.01
N ASN A 371 22.82 -16.18 -5.80
CA ASN A 371 23.74 -15.52 -4.85
C ASN A 371 23.57 -16.09 -3.44
N ARG A 372 22.36 -16.38 -2.99
CA ARG A 372 22.10 -16.92 -1.66
C ARG A 372 22.72 -18.30 -1.48
N GLU A 373 22.59 -19.14 -2.50
CA GLU A 373 23.14 -20.50 -2.51
C GLU A 373 24.68 -20.47 -2.51
N GLN A 374 25.29 -19.69 -3.41
CA GLN A 374 26.74 -19.56 -3.53
C GLN A 374 27.38 -18.99 -2.27
N ILE A 375 26.85 -17.89 -1.73
CA ILE A 375 27.37 -17.24 -0.53
C ILE A 375 27.24 -18.16 0.68
N TRP A 376 26.13 -18.89 0.83
CA TRP A 376 25.92 -19.79 1.94
C TRP A 376 26.82 -21.03 1.90
N ALA A 377 27.15 -21.50 0.70
CA ALA A 377 28.08 -22.61 0.51
C ALA A 377 29.54 -22.22 0.75
N ASP A 378 29.91 -20.93 0.64
CA ASP A 378 31.29 -20.44 0.70
C ASP A 378 31.47 -19.34 1.77
N GLN A 379 30.91 -19.57 2.96
CA GLN A 379 30.84 -18.59 4.06
C GLN A 379 32.22 -18.03 4.47
N ASP A 380 33.22 -18.91 4.56
CA ASP A 380 34.57 -18.55 5.01
C ASP A 380 35.28 -17.56 4.08
N ASN A 381 34.96 -17.60 2.77
CA ASN A 381 35.50 -16.68 1.78
C ASN A 381 34.68 -15.39 1.62
N VAL A 382 33.49 -15.34 2.20
CA VAL A 382 32.62 -14.16 2.14
C VAL A 382 32.78 -13.26 3.36
N ILE A 383 32.94 -13.87 4.53
CA ILE A 383 33.18 -13.10 5.76
C ILE A 383 34.54 -12.37 5.64
N GLY A 384 34.48 -11.08 5.91
CA GLY A 384 35.64 -10.18 5.77
C GLY A 384 35.69 -9.43 4.45
N GLN A 385 34.96 -9.83 3.41
CA GLN A 385 34.88 -9.06 2.16
C GLN A 385 34.14 -7.73 2.34
N LEU A 386 34.53 -6.77 1.55
CA LEU A 386 33.79 -5.51 1.37
C LEU A 386 32.64 -5.73 0.40
N VAL A 387 31.48 -5.20 0.75
CA VAL A 387 30.27 -5.25 -0.06
C VAL A 387 29.74 -3.85 -0.31
N GLU A 388 29.44 -3.54 -1.57
CA GLU A 388 28.74 -2.32 -1.96
C GLU A 388 27.25 -2.50 -1.81
N ILE A 389 26.65 -1.63 -1.02
CA ILE A 389 25.23 -1.65 -0.67
C ILE A 389 24.61 -0.37 -1.20
N ARG A 390 23.52 -0.51 -1.95
CA ARG A 390 22.70 0.60 -2.40
C ARG A 390 21.53 0.79 -1.45
N ALA A 391 21.28 2.01 -1.00
CA ALA A 391 20.16 2.35 -0.14
C ALA A 391 19.47 3.65 -0.57
N ASP A 392 18.26 3.88 -0.10
CA ASP A 392 17.52 5.11 -0.41
C ASP A 392 18.08 6.30 0.41
N ALA A 393 18.51 6.07 1.65
CA ALA A 393 19.14 7.07 2.53
C ALA A 393 19.88 6.40 3.69
N ALA A 394 20.78 7.15 4.33
CA ALA A 394 21.27 6.82 5.67
C ALA A 394 20.32 7.41 6.71
N THR A 395 20.01 6.63 7.75
CA THR A 395 19.14 7.03 8.87
C THR A 395 19.83 6.74 10.18
N GLN A 396 19.66 7.63 11.17
CA GLN A 396 20.22 7.41 12.48
C GLN A 396 19.46 6.26 13.19
N SER A 397 20.19 5.37 13.85
CA SER A 397 19.58 4.29 14.62
C SER A 397 18.81 4.86 15.82
N GLN A 398 17.64 4.27 16.13
CA GLN A 398 16.87 4.66 17.32
C GLN A 398 17.41 4.04 18.61
N ASP A 399 18.21 2.98 18.49
CA ASP A 399 18.70 2.18 19.62
C ASP A 399 20.12 2.57 20.07
N ALA A 400 20.86 3.36 19.26
CA ALA A 400 22.21 3.80 19.56
C ALA A 400 22.54 5.15 18.89
N GLU A 401 22.86 6.17 19.68
CA GLU A 401 23.08 7.55 19.20
C GLU A 401 24.22 7.68 18.18
N ASP A 402 25.21 6.80 18.20
CA ASP A 402 26.38 6.85 17.31
C ASP A 402 26.32 5.86 16.14
N THR A 403 25.23 5.10 15.99
CA THR A 403 25.09 4.10 14.93
C THR A 403 24.08 4.54 13.88
N TRP A 404 24.46 4.38 12.62
CA TRP A 404 23.61 4.67 11.47
C TRP A 404 23.05 3.38 10.87
N SER A 405 21.90 3.48 10.25
CA SER A 405 21.28 2.42 9.47
C SER A 405 21.03 2.90 8.05
N LEU A 406 20.58 1.98 7.19
CA LEU A 406 20.28 2.26 5.79
C LEU A 406 18.80 2.01 5.51
N ARG A 407 18.13 2.97 4.89
CA ARG A 407 16.74 2.81 4.46
C ARG A 407 16.68 1.96 3.19
N PHE A 408 16.04 0.80 3.26
CA PHE A 408 15.92 -0.19 2.17
C PHE A 408 17.27 -0.60 1.57
N PRO A 409 18.20 -1.15 2.38
CA PRO A 409 19.49 -1.61 1.91
C PRO A 409 19.34 -2.77 0.91
N ARG A 410 20.14 -2.73 -0.15
CA ARG A 410 20.16 -3.73 -1.23
C ARG A 410 21.59 -4.07 -1.58
N PHE A 411 21.91 -5.35 -1.58
CA PHE A 411 23.18 -5.85 -2.08
C PHE A 411 23.35 -5.41 -3.54
N LYS A 412 24.55 -4.91 -3.89
CA LYS A 412 24.91 -4.57 -5.26
C LYS A 412 25.99 -5.50 -5.80
N THR A 413 27.15 -5.54 -5.13
CA THR A 413 28.27 -6.38 -5.53
C THR A 413 29.28 -6.50 -4.41
N PHE A 414 30.13 -7.53 -4.44
CA PHE A 414 31.34 -7.60 -3.64
C PHE A 414 32.43 -6.72 -4.23
N ARG A 415 33.35 -6.24 -3.36
CA ARG A 415 34.49 -5.37 -3.70
C ARG A 415 35.85 -5.96 -3.32
N GLY A 416 35.91 -7.25 -2.93
CA GLY A 416 37.14 -7.86 -2.42
C GLY A 416 37.37 -7.56 -0.94
N PHE A 417 38.60 -7.72 -0.49
CA PHE A 417 38.99 -7.58 0.93
C PHE A 417 39.60 -6.22 1.25
N GLU A 418 40.05 -5.46 0.25
CA GLU A 418 40.67 -4.15 0.40
C GLU A 418 39.95 -3.06 -0.42
N LEU A 419 39.95 -1.83 0.11
CA LEU A 419 39.38 -0.68 -0.58
C LEU A 419 40.12 -0.43 -1.90
N GLY A 420 39.38 -0.43 -3.01
CA GLY A 420 39.93 -0.18 -4.36
C GLY A 420 40.15 -1.44 -5.19
N GLU A 421 39.98 -2.65 -4.64
CA GLU A 421 39.90 -3.88 -5.45
C GLU A 421 38.65 -3.86 -6.34
N LYS A 422 38.82 -4.26 -7.59
CA LYS A 422 37.72 -4.56 -8.52
C LYS A 422 37.77 -6.04 -8.81
N LEU A 423 36.78 -6.76 -8.27
CA LEU A 423 36.52 -8.14 -8.67
C LEU A 423 35.74 -8.19 -9.98
#